data_eeb7c2201d2972c71f6072920b1101ee
#
_entry.id   eeb7c2201d2972c71f6072920b1101ee
#
_cell.length_a   1.000
_cell.length_b   1.000
_cell.length_c   1.000
_cell.angle_alpha   90.00
_cell.angle_beta   90.00
_cell.angle_gamma   90.00
#
_symmetry.space_group_name_H-M   'P 1'
#
loop_
_entity.id
_entity.type
_entity.pdbx_description
1 polymer ?
#
loop_
_entity_poly.entity_id
_entity_poly.type
_entity_poly.pdbx_seq_one_letter_code
_entity_poly.pdbx_strand_id
1 'polypeptide(L)'
;MDELKFEWDENKNEINKAKHKVSFEEAATVFSDEDALLEYDELHSSDEERFRILGRSINDNILIVVHCIREESVIRIISSRKATPNECRGYERGLGL
;
A
#
# COMPACT_ATOMS: atom_id res chain seq x y z
N MET A 1 -15.08 -12.19 11.77
CA MET A 1 -13.99 -11.28 11.39
C MET A 1 -14.35 -10.59 10.10
N ASP A 2 -14.27 -9.28 10.08
CA ASP A 2 -14.66 -8.52 8.90
C ASP A 2 -13.58 -8.58 7.84
N GLU A 3 -13.99 -8.82 6.62
CA GLU A 3 -13.06 -8.77 5.51
C GLU A 3 -12.79 -7.31 5.16
N LEU A 4 -11.54 -7.01 4.80
CA LEU A 4 -11.19 -5.71 4.28
C LEU A 4 -11.80 -5.55 2.90
N LYS A 5 -12.36 -4.39 2.65
CA LYS A 5 -12.86 -4.01 1.34
C LYS A 5 -11.92 -2.95 0.78
N PHE A 6 -11.70 -3.03 -0.52
CA PHE A 6 -10.81 -2.09 -1.19
C PHE A 6 -11.59 -1.27 -2.20
N GLU A 7 -11.22 -0.01 -2.30
CA GLU A 7 -11.76 0.87 -3.33
C GLU A 7 -10.64 1.74 -3.87
N TRP A 8 -10.82 2.24 -5.05
CA TRP A 8 -9.88 3.18 -5.67
C TRP A 8 -10.53 3.84 -6.88
N ASP A 9 -9.86 4.87 -7.37
CA ASP A 9 -10.21 5.53 -8.62
C ASP A 9 -9.56 4.73 -9.76
N GLU A 10 -10.37 4.17 -10.65
CA GLU A 10 -9.85 3.33 -11.73
C GLU A 10 -8.91 4.09 -12.67
N ASN A 11 -9.15 5.38 -12.86
CA ASN A 11 -8.27 6.20 -13.66
C ASN A 11 -6.88 6.30 -13.03
N LYS A 12 -6.83 6.47 -11.72
CA LYS A 12 -5.56 6.47 -10.99
C LYS A 12 -4.87 5.12 -11.05
N ASN A 13 -5.63 4.03 -11.05
CA ASN A 13 -5.08 2.69 -11.19
C ASN A 13 -4.36 2.56 -12.53
N GLU A 14 -4.98 3.03 -13.63
CA GLU A 14 -4.35 2.98 -14.94
C GLU A 14 -3.09 3.83 -15.02
N ILE A 15 -3.12 5.02 -14.43
CA ILE A 15 -1.95 5.88 -14.37
C ILE A 15 -0.84 5.22 -13.57
N ASN A 16 -1.18 4.60 -12.45
CA ASN A 16 -0.21 3.93 -11.59
C ASN A 16 0.46 2.75 -12.30
N LYS A 17 -0.33 1.96 -13.04
CA LYS A 17 0.21 0.84 -13.83
C LYS A 17 1.20 1.33 -14.89
N ALA A 18 0.87 2.42 -15.56
CA ALA A 18 1.76 2.98 -16.58
C ALA A 18 3.05 3.51 -15.96
N LYS A 19 2.95 4.17 -14.82
CA LYS A 19 4.10 4.85 -14.19
C LYS A 19 4.97 3.90 -13.39
N HIS A 20 4.39 3.01 -12.60
CA HIS A 20 5.12 2.17 -11.64
C HIS A 20 5.06 0.69 -11.95
N LYS A 21 4.33 0.28 -12.97
CA LYS A 21 4.14 -1.14 -13.34
C LYS A 21 3.50 -1.96 -12.22
N VAL A 22 2.71 -1.32 -11.40
CA VAL A 22 2.01 -1.94 -10.27
C VAL A 22 0.54 -1.58 -10.36
N SER A 23 -0.34 -2.58 -10.32
CA SER A 23 -1.78 -2.36 -10.29
C SER A 23 -2.26 -2.20 -8.86
N PHE A 24 -3.40 -1.53 -8.68
CA PHE A 24 -4.01 -1.45 -7.36
C PHE A 24 -4.58 -2.80 -6.92
N GLU A 25 -4.93 -3.66 -7.87
CA GLU A 25 -5.33 -5.04 -7.57
C GLU A 25 -4.17 -5.78 -6.88
N GLU A 26 -2.95 -5.66 -7.41
CA GLU A 26 -1.79 -6.25 -6.76
C GLU A 26 -1.50 -5.58 -5.42
N ALA A 27 -1.59 -4.25 -5.37
CA ALA A 27 -1.34 -3.50 -4.14
C ALA A 27 -2.25 -3.96 -2.99
N ALA A 28 -3.51 -4.28 -3.30
CA ALA A 28 -4.45 -4.76 -2.29
C ALA A 28 -3.98 -6.04 -1.62
N THR A 29 -3.23 -6.89 -2.34
CA THR A 29 -2.77 -8.16 -1.78
C THR A 29 -1.72 -7.99 -0.68
N VAL A 30 -1.06 -6.84 -0.62
CA VAL A 30 -0.08 -6.54 0.42
C VAL A 30 -0.72 -6.57 1.81
N PHE A 31 -2.00 -6.25 1.91
CA PHE A 31 -2.72 -6.21 3.18
C PHE A 31 -2.96 -7.60 3.77
N SER A 32 -2.66 -8.66 3.02
CA SER A 32 -2.71 -10.04 3.51
C SER A 32 -1.35 -10.54 3.98
N ASP A 33 -0.30 -9.74 3.84
CA ASP A 33 1.04 -10.11 4.29
C ASP A 33 1.14 -9.89 5.80
N GLU A 34 1.36 -10.98 6.53
CA GLU A 34 1.45 -10.93 8.00
C GLU A 34 2.68 -10.15 8.49
N ASP A 35 3.69 -10.01 7.66
CA ASP A 35 4.92 -9.29 8.00
C ASP A 35 4.91 -7.84 7.51
N ALA A 36 3.81 -7.38 6.95
CA ALA A 36 3.71 -6.02 6.45
C ALA A 36 3.85 -5.00 7.57
N LEU A 37 4.47 -3.87 7.24
CA LEU A 37 4.78 -2.80 8.18
C LEU A 37 3.94 -1.58 7.84
N LEU A 38 3.17 -1.10 8.80
CA LEU A 38 2.26 0.03 8.62
C LEU A 38 2.84 1.28 9.25
N GLU A 39 2.81 2.38 8.51
CA GLU A 39 3.31 3.66 8.98
C GLU A 39 2.37 4.78 8.60
N TYR A 40 2.21 5.75 9.51
CA TYR A 40 1.42 6.94 9.25
C TYR A 40 2.21 7.88 8.32
N ASP A 41 1.55 8.39 7.28
CA ASP A 41 2.18 9.31 6.34
C ASP A 41 1.89 10.76 6.75
N GLU A 42 2.69 11.28 7.64
CA GLU A 42 2.48 12.59 8.22
C GLU A 42 2.54 13.72 7.17
N LEU A 43 3.43 13.57 6.18
CA LEU A 43 3.63 14.60 5.18
C LEU A 43 2.44 14.81 4.24
N HIS A 44 1.67 13.75 4.01
CA HIS A 44 0.57 13.77 3.05
C HIS A 44 -0.80 13.68 3.70
N SER A 45 -0.88 13.85 5.02
CA SER A 45 -2.14 13.78 5.77
C SER A 45 -2.67 15.16 6.04
N SER A 46 -3.15 15.87 4.99
CA SER A 46 -3.70 17.21 5.15
C SER A 46 -5.20 17.19 5.44
N ASP A 47 -6.01 16.72 4.50
CA ASP A 47 -7.46 16.67 4.64
C ASP A 47 -7.96 15.35 5.19
N GLU A 48 -7.25 14.26 4.90
CA GLU A 48 -7.54 12.95 5.45
C GLU A 48 -6.24 12.23 5.80
N GLU A 49 -6.32 11.38 6.79
CA GLU A 49 -5.14 10.65 7.25
C GLU A 49 -4.72 9.61 6.24
N ARG A 50 -3.45 9.63 5.87
CA ARG A 50 -2.86 8.67 4.94
C ARG A 50 -1.85 7.80 5.64
N PHE A 51 -1.76 6.58 5.18
CA PHE A 51 -0.84 5.58 5.70
C PHE A 51 -0.07 4.96 4.57
N ARG A 52 1.09 4.43 4.89
CA ARG A 52 1.88 3.62 3.96
C ARG A 52 2.01 2.23 4.56
N ILE A 53 1.77 1.22 3.75
CA ILE A 53 2.04 -0.14 4.16
C ILE A 53 3.14 -0.69 3.25
N LEU A 54 4.16 -1.28 3.86
CA LEU A 54 5.29 -1.89 3.17
C LEU A 54 5.15 -3.39 3.35
N GLY A 55 5.00 -4.11 2.25
CA GLY A 55 4.81 -5.54 2.35
C GLY A 55 4.93 -6.26 1.01
N ARG A 56 4.79 -7.56 1.06
CA ARG A 56 4.95 -8.44 -0.08
C ARG A 56 3.61 -8.72 -0.74
N SER A 57 3.54 -8.52 -2.04
CA SER A 57 2.33 -8.79 -2.82
C SER A 57 2.25 -10.28 -3.17
N ILE A 58 1.10 -10.66 -3.72
CA ILE A 58 0.88 -12.03 -4.21
C ILE A 58 1.85 -12.41 -5.34
N ASN A 59 2.38 -11.43 -6.05
CA ASN A 59 3.37 -11.64 -7.11
C ASN A 59 4.80 -11.58 -6.61
N ASP A 60 4.98 -11.62 -5.30
CA ASP A 60 6.29 -11.65 -4.66
C ASP A 60 7.10 -10.36 -4.82
N ASN A 61 6.42 -9.25 -5.05
CA ASN A 61 7.02 -7.92 -5.07
C ASN A 61 6.88 -7.26 -3.72
N ILE A 62 7.95 -6.60 -3.27
CA ILE A 62 7.85 -5.75 -2.08
C ILE A 62 7.34 -4.38 -2.54
N LEU A 63 6.21 -3.97 -2.03
CA LEU A 63 5.53 -2.74 -2.46
C LEU A 63 5.31 -1.80 -1.29
N ILE A 64 5.24 -0.51 -1.62
CA ILE A 64 4.71 0.49 -0.71
C ILE A 64 3.35 0.91 -1.26
N VAL A 65 2.33 0.86 -0.41
CA VAL A 65 0.96 1.22 -0.79
C VAL A 65 0.50 2.38 0.08
N VAL A 66 0.27 3.52 -0.56
CA VAL A 66 -0.31 4.68 0.10
C VAL A 66 -1.81 4.54 0.07
N HIS A 67 -2.42 4.67 1.22
CA HIS A 67 -3.86 4.45 1.35
C HIS A 67 -4.44 5.27 2.49
N CYS A 68 -5.76 5.37 2.52
CA CYS A 68 -6.46 5.89 3.67
C CYS A 68 -7.53 4.87 4.07
N ILE A 69 -8.00 4.99 5.30
CA ILE A 69 -9.02 4.09 5.83
C ILE A 69 -10.32 4.87 5.86
N ARG A 70 -11.33 4.35 5.15
CA ARG A 70 -12.66 4.93 5.12
C ARG A 70 -13.59 3.97 5.82
N GLU A 71 -14.39 4.48 6.73
CA GLU A 71 -15.22 3.64 7.56
C GLU A 71 -14.36 2.57 8.24
N GLU A 72 -14.95 1.58 8.85
CA GLU A 72 -14.18 0.64 9.68
C GLU A 72 -13.34 -0.37 8.91
N SER A 73 -13.75 -0.70 7.70
CA SER A 73 -13.11 -1.80 6.99
C SER A 73 -12.89 -1.52 5.50
N VAL A 74 -12.97 -0.26 5.08
CA VAL A 74 -12.75 0.10 3.69
C VAL A 74 -11.40 0.78 3.54
N ILE A 75 -10.54 0.18 2.75
CA ILE A 75 -9.21 0.72 2.42
C ILE A 75 -9.30 1.39 1.06
N ARG A 76 -9.03 2.68 1.00
CA ARG A 76 -8.95 3.37 -0.27
C ARG A 76 -7.50 3.48 -0.70
N ILE A 77 -7.14 2.81 -1.79
CA ILE A 77 -5.78 2.82 -2.31
C ILE A 77 -5.58 4.10 -3.13
N ILE A 78 -4.48 4.79 -2.87
CA ILE A 78 -4.15 6.08 -3.49
C ILE A 78 -3.02 5.93 -4.50
N SER A 79 -1.98 5.20 -4.15
CA SER A 79 -0.85 4.94 -5.04
C SER A 79 -0.08 3.73 -4.55
N SER A 80 0.70 3.13 -5.46
CA SER A 80 1.56 2.01 -5.09
C SER A 80 2.78 2.00 -5.99
N ARG A 81 3.91 1.62 -5.43
CA ARG A 81 5.16 1.48 -6.16
C ARG A 81 6.00 0.36 -5.56
N LYS A 82 6.97 -0.09 -6.32
CA LYS A 82 7.93 -1.06 -5.78
C LYS A 82 8.82 -0.37 -4.76
N ALA A 83 9.17 -1.11 -3.72
CA ALA A 83 10.06 -0.61 -2.68
C ALA A 83 11.48 -0.47 -3.23
N THR A 84 12.20 0.52 -2.72
CA THR A 84 13.62 0.69 -3.03
C THR A 84 14.44 -0.39 -2.31
N PRO A 85 15.72 -0.61 -2.70
CA PRO A 85 16.56 -1.57 -1.98
C PRO A 85 16.66 -1.30 -0.47
N ASN A 86 16.73 -0.04 -0.05
CA ASN A 86 16.74 0.30 1.38
C ASN A 86 15.44 -0.09 2.06
N GLU A 87 14.32 0.18 1.39
CA GLU A 87 13.01 -0.18 1.93
C GLU A 87 12.83 -1.69 2.02
N CYS A 88 13.33 -2.42 1.02
CA CYS A 88 13.32 -3.89 1.07
C CYS A 88 14.11 -4.41 2.25
N ARG A 89 15.27 -3.83 2.53
CA ARG A 89 16.07 -4.21 3.69
C ARG A 89 15.33 -3.93 5.00
N GLY A 90 14.64 -2.79 5.06
CA GLY A 90 13.80 -2.46 6.22
C GLY A 90 12.70 -3.47 6.44
N TYR A 91 12.06 -3.88 5.36
CA TYR A 91 11.01 -4.90 5.42
C TYR A 91 11.58 -6.23 5.92
N GLU A 92 12.70 -6.68 5.35
CA GLU A 92 13.31 -7.96 5.71
C GLU A 92 13.75 -7.99 7.18
N ARG A 93 14.13 -6.85 7.73
CA ARG A 93 14.54 -6.73 9.14
C ARG A 93 13.39 -6.43 10.09
N GLY A 94 12.20 -6.14 9.53
CA GLY A 94 11.06 -5.73 10.35
C GLY A 94 11.19 -4.35 10.97
N LEU A 95 12.00 -3.48 10.36
CA LEU A 95 12.30 -2.15 10.92
C LEU A 95 11.39 -1.04 10.41
N GLY A 96 10.56 -1.33 9.43
CA GLY A 96 9.68 -0.33 8.84
C GLY A 96 10.38 0.53 7.79
N LEU A 97 9.78 1.65 7.51
CA LEU A 97 10.21 2.56 6.44
C LEU A 97 11.31 3.52 6.87
#